data_d0c24f9f1ba8a859a962d9116cfcfc86
#
_entry.id   d0c24f9f1ba8a859a962d9116cfcfc86
#
_cell.length_a   1.000
_cell.length_b   1.000
_cell.length_c   1.000
_cell.angle_alpha   90.00
_cell.angle_beta   90.00
_cell.angle_gamma   90.00
#
_symmetry.space_group_name_H-M   'P 1'
#
loop_
_entity.id
_entity.type
_entity.pdbx_description
1 polymer ?
#
loop_
_entity_poly.entity_id
_entity_poly.type
_entity_poly.pdbx_seq_one_letter_code
_entity_poly.pdbx_strand_id
1 'polypeptide(L)'
;MLKRVLPKIISEHQSAFLKGRLITDNILVAFETLHFMKNHNFGNTGFMALKLDMSKAYDQVEWSFLKVVMIQMGFNNRWVALIMECISSITYSLLINMEPFGEIKPSRGIHQGNPLSSYLFLLCLEGLHRMIQKAADSGDIRGVSICRNGPKLTYLFLADDSLLFCRSTIHDCQKVMDILSSYEAVSGQKLNRNKTALFFSKSTPGDMQRQIMEILGVTELKQYAKYLGLLAMVGRNKRASFDHLKQKI
;
A
#
# COMPACT_ATOMS: atom_id res chain seq x y z
N MET A 1 1.49 16.58 -19.11
CA MET A 1 2.91 16.67 -18.71
C MET A 1 3.26 15.65 -17.64
N LEU A 2 2.56 15.63 -16.50
CA LEU A 2 2.81 14.69 -15.37
C LEU A 2 2.84 13.21 -15.81
N LYS A 3 1.86 12.76 -16.60
CA LYS A 3 1.77 11.38 -17.13
C LYS A 3 3.03 10.88 -17.87
N ARG A 4 3.87 11.81 -18.39
CA ARG A 4 5.14 11.45 -19.07
C ARG A 4 6.32 11.33 -18.11
N VAL A 5 6.24 11.98 -16.95
CA VAL A 5 7.32 12.05 -15.96
C VAL A 5 7.17 10.94 -14.92
N LEU A 6 5.96 10.67 -14.46
CA LEU A 6 5.68 9.69 -13.41
C LEU A 6 6.31 8.31 -13.63
N PRO A 7 6.30 7.69 -14.83
CA PRO A 7 6.93 6.39 -15.02
C PRO A 7 8.44 6.36 -14.74
N LYS A 8 9.08 7.53 -14.72
CA LYS A 8 10.53 7.69 -14.48
C LYS A 8 10.88 7.95 -13.02
N ILE A 9 9.93 8.44 -12.24
CA ILE A 9 10.15 8.89 -10.85
C ILE A 9 9.40 8.07 -9.80
N ILE A 10 8.40 7.31 -10.23
CA ILE A 10 7.66 6.39 -9.36
C ILE A 10 8.30 5.02 -9.39
N SER A 11 8.48 4.44 -8.20
CA SER A 11 9.03 3.11 -7.99
C SER A 11 8.43 2.07 -8.93
N GLU A 12 9.25 1.13 -9.40
CA GLU A 12 8.82 0.00 -10.23
C GLU A 12 7.81 -0.93 -9.54
N HIS A 13 7.79 -0.94 -8.21
CA HIS A 13 6.86 -1.72 -7.39
C HIS A 13 5.45 -1.13 -7.33
N GLN A 14 5.20 0.05 -7.90
CA GLN A 14 3.88 0.66 -8.06
C GLN A 14 3.37 0.44 -9.48
N SER A 15 2.21 -0.23 -9.62
CA SER A 15 1.64 -0.54 -10.95
C SER A 15 0.41 0.29 -11.31
N ALA A 16 -0.19 1.02 -10.37
CA ALA A 16 -1.41 1.77 -10.62
C ALA A 16 -1.15 3.04 -11.45
N PHE A 17 -2.09 3.36 -12.34
CA PHE A 17 -2.18 4.62 -13.11
C PHE A 17 -0.96 4.96 -13.98
N LEU A 18 -0.02 4.05 -14.16
CA LEU A 18 1.21 4.25 -14.93
C LEU A 18 1.14 3.52 -16.27
N LYS A 19 1.47 4.24 -17.35
CA LYS A 19 1.48 3.65 -18.69
C LYS A 19 2.54 2.54 -18.79
N GLY A 20 2.13 1.39 -19.31
CA GLY A 20 3.02 0.25 -19.56
C GLY A 20 3.20 -0.68 -18.35
N ARG A 21 2.60 -0.37 -17.20
CA ARG A 21 2.56 -1.26 -16.04
C ARG A 21 1.20 -1.93 -15.97
N LEU A 22 1.19 -3.26 -15.83
CA LEU A 22 -0.05 -4.05 -15.81
C LEU A 22 -0.39 -4.45 -14.37
N ILE A 23 -1.66 -4.33 -14.03
CA ILE A 23 -2.20 -4.82 -12.75
C ILE A 23 -1.97 -6.33 -12.59
N THR A 24 -2.03 -7.06 -13.69
CA THR A 24 -1.79 -8.51 -13.75
C THR A 24 -0.39 -8.89 -13.29
N ASP A 25 0.64 -8.10 -13.61
CA ASP A 25 2.01 -8.37 -13.19
C ASP A 25 2.13 -8.27 -11.67
N ASN A 26 1.53 -7.23 -11.08
CA ASN A 26 1.48 -7.05 -9.62
C ASN A 26 0.75 -8.22 -8.93
N ILE A 27 -0.39 -8.65 -9.50
CA ILE A 27 -1.16 -9.79 -8.98
C ILE A 27 -0.35 -11.08 -9.05
N LEU A 28 0.33 -11.34 -10.18
CA LEU A 28 1.14 -12.55 -10.34
C LEU A 28 2.31 -12.59 -9.37
N VAL A 29 3.05 -11.50 -9.22
CA VAL A 29 4.15 -11.40 -8.25
C VAL A 29 3.66 -11.61 -6.82
N ALA A 30 2.53 -10.99 -6.44
CA ALA A 30 1.91 -11.18 -5.14
C ALA A 30 1.50 -12.64 -4.91
N PHE A 31 0.84 -13.25 -5.92
CA PHE A 31 0.38 -14.63 -5.84
C PHE A 31 1.55 -15.62 -5.69
N GLU A 32 2.58 -15.50 -6.52
CA GLU A 32 3.77 -16.36 -6.46
C GLU A 32 4.49 -16.22 -5.11
N THR A 33 4.61 -14.99 -4.60
CA THR A 33 5.26 -14.73 -3.31
C THR A 33 4.47 -15.34 -2.15
N LEU A 34 3.15 -15.14 -2.12
CA LEU A 34 2.29 -15.72 -1.09
C LEU A 34 2.21 -17.26 -1.20
N HIS A 35 2.22 -17.80 -2.42
CA HIS A 35 2.30 -19.25 -2.66
C HIS A 35 3.61 -19.83 -2.15
N PHE A 36 4.75 -19.18 -2.44
CA PHE A 36 6.04 -19.55 -1.88
C PHE A 36 6.01 -19.54 -0.34
N MET A 37 5.54 -18.46 0.28
CA MET A 37 5.43 -18.34 1.73
C MET A 37 4.55 -19.46 2.33
N LYS A 38 3.41 -19.78 1.70
CA LYS A 38 2.51 -20.86 2.14
C LYS A 38 3.21 -22.22 2.19
N ASN A 39 4.12 -22.47 1.25
CA ASN A 39 4.81 -23.75 1.13
C ASN A 39 6.18 -23.75 1.84
N HIS A 40 6.64 -22.58 2.30
CA HIS A 40 7.90 -22.44 3.01
C HIS A 40 7.80 -23.01 4.44
N ASN A 41 8.38 -24.18 4.64
CA ASN A 41 8.32 -24.93 5.91
C ASN A 41 9.71 -25.29 6.47
N PHE A 42 10.78 -24.67 5.95
CA PHE A 42 12.15 -24.92 6.35
C PHE A 42 12.82 -23.64 6.85
N GLY A 43 13.88 -23.81 7.65
CA GLY A 43 14.59 -22.70 8.28
C GLY A 43 13.99 -22.31 9.63
N ASN A 44 14.76 -21.56 10.41
CA ASN A 44 14.39 -21.13 11.77
C ASN A 44 13.61 -19.81 11.80
N THR A 45 13.48 -19.13 10.66
CA THR A 45 12.80 -17.84 10.55
C THR A 45 11.79 -17.91 9.43
N GLY A 46 10.52 -17.66 9.75
CA GLY A 46 9.46 -17.57 8.78
C GLY A 46 9.37 -16.19 8.12
N PHE A 47 8.37 -16.04 7.29
CA PHE A 47 8.02 -14.77 6.64
C PHE A 47 6.61 -14.34 7.02
N MET A 48 6.36 -13.05 6.98
CA MET A 48 5.03 -12.47 7.06
C MET A 48 4.76 -11.55 5.87
N ALA A 49 3.49 -11.49 5.47
CA ALA A 49 3.00 -10.52 4.52
C ALA A 49 1.84 -9.75 5.16
N LEU A 50 1.92 -8.43 5.09
CA LEU A 50 0.95 -7.50 5.66
C LEU A 50 0.23 -6.79 4.51
N LYS A 51 -1.08 -7.08 4.34
CA LYS A 51 -1.92 -6.30 3.44
C LYS A 51 -2.40 -5.06 4.17
N LEU A 52 -1.99 -3.90 3.69
CA LEU A 52 -2.39 -2.61 4.21
C LEU A 52 -3.65 -2.11 3.49
N ASP A 53 -4.55 -1.51 4.23
CA ASP A 53 -5.70 -0.76 3.73
C ASP A 53 -5.63 0.64 4.35
N MET A 54 -5.72 1.68 3.54
CA MET A 54 -5.69 3.06 4.01
C MET A 54 -7.12 3.60 4.14
N SER A 55 -7.48 4.08 5.34
CA SER A 55 -8.78 4.71 5.56
C SER A 55 -8.88 6.02 4.81
N LYS A 56 -9.85 6.16 3.90
CA LYS A 56 -10.08 7.39 3.14
C LYS A 56 -8.78 7.94 2.55
N ALA A 57 -8.03 7.08 1.84
CA ALA A 57 -6.66 7.30 1.40
C ALA A 57 -6.43 8.66 0.72
N TYR A 58 -7.39 9.13 -0.06
CA TYR A 58 -7.34 10.42 -0.76
C TYR A 58 -7.71 11.60 0.14
N ASP A 59 -8.73 11.45 1.00
CA ASP A 59 -9.28 12.56 1.80
C ASP A 59 -8.38 12.95 2.98
N GLN A 60 -7.48 12.05 3.38
CA GLN A 60 -6.61 12.26 4.54
C GLN A 60 -5.25 12.88 4.20
N VAL A 61 -4.91 13.03 2.92
CA VAL A 61 -3.59 13.53 2.50
C VAL A 61 -3.38 14.96 3.00
N GLU A 62 -2.33 15.16 3.82
CA GLU A 62 -1.91 16.49 4.26
C GLU A 62 -1.23 17.24 3.11
N TRP A 63 -1.70 18.45 2.81
CA TRP A 63 -1.16 19.27 1.72
C TRP A 63 0.30 19.67 1.93
N SER A 64 0.68 19.91 3.19
CA SER A 64 2.07 20.20 3.57
C SER A 64 3.00 19.03 3.23
N PHE A 65 2.59 17.80 3.50
CA PHE A 65 3.32 16.60 3.15
C PHE A 65 3.48 16.45 1.64
N LEU A 66 2.38 16.54 0.88
CA LEU A 66 2.42 16.46 -0.59
C LEU A 66 3.35 17.51 -1.19
N LYS A 67 3.31 18.77 -0.68
CA LYS A 67 4.22 19.84 -1.10
C LYS A 67 5.68 19.47 -0.88
N VAL A 68 6.02 18.99 0.32
CA VAL A 68 7.38 18.59 0.66
C VAL A 68 7.86 17.45 -0.23
N VAL A 69 7.03 16.41 -0.43
CA VAL A 69 7.36 15.28 -1.31
C VAL A 69 7.67 15.78 -2.73
N MET A 70 6.83 16.64 -3.31
CA MET A 70 7.07 17.18 -4.65
C MET A 70 8.40 17.95 -4.74
N ILE A 71 8.72 18.78 -3.73
CA ILE A 71 9.98 19.52 -3.68
C ILE A 71 11.17 18.56 -3.58
N GLN A 72 11.11 17.56 -2.72
CA GLN A 72 12.17 16.56 -2.53
C GLN A 72 12.38 15.68 -3.78
N MET A 73 11.33 15.46 -4.56
CA MET A 73 11.41 14.78 -5.84
C MET A 73 11.96 15.66 -6.98
N GLY A 74 12.31 16.93 -6.70
CA GLY A 74 12.94 17.85 -7.66
C GLY A 74 11.95 18.57 -8.60
N PHE A 75 10.66 18.62 -8.27
CA PHE A 75 9.73 19.43 -9.05
C PHE A 75 9.98 20.92 -8.87
N ASN A 76 9.84 21.66 -9.98
CA ASN A 76 10.04 23.11 -9.98
C ASN A 76 9.02 23.80 -9.04
N ASN A 77 9.48 24.76 -8.21
CA ASN A 77 8.66 25.45 -7.22
C ASN A 77 7.42 26.15 -7.82
N ARG A 78 7.52 26.71 -9.02
CA ARG A 78 6.36 27.34 -9.71
C ARG A 78 5.31 26.28 -10.06
N TRP A 79 5.76 25.09 -10.50
CA TRP A 79 4.84 23.98 -10.77
C TRP A 79 4.19 23.45 -9.49
N VAL A 80 4.96 23.30 -8.42
CA VAL A 80 4.44 22.90 -7.10
C VAL A 80 3.39 23.90 -6.62
N ALA A 81 3.67 25.20 -6.69
CA ALA A 81 2.72 26.25 -6.31
C ALA A 81 1.40 26.14 -7.10
N LEU A 82 1.48 25.87 -8.41
CA LEU A 82 0.31 25.70 -9.27
C LEU A 82 -0.54 24.49 -8.87
N ILE A 83 0.09 23.36 -8.57
CA ILE A 83 -0.61 22.17 -8.07
C ILE A 83 -1.26 22.44 -6.70
N MET A 84 -0.54 23.10 -5.80
CA MET A 84 -1.09 23.46 -4.49
C MET A 84 -2.32 24.38 -4.63
N GLU A 85 -2.27 25.35 -5.52
CA GLU A 85 -3.43 26.21 -5.84
C GLU A 85 -4.61 25.38 -6.35
N CYS A 86 -4.38 24.45 -7.28
CA CYS A 86 -5.43 23.58 -7.83
C CYS A 86 -6.16 22.76 -6.77
N ILE A 87 -5.49 22.35 -5.67
CA ILE A 87 -6.12 21.54 -4.62
C ILE A 87 -6.67 22.36 -3.47
N SER A 88 -6.12 23.55 -3.20
CA SER A 88 -6.54 24.40 -2.08
C SER A 88 -7.65 25.40 -2.43
N SER A 89 -7.84 25.70 -3.71
CA SER A 89 -8.90 26.63 -4.17
C SER A 89 -10.29 25.98 -4.31
N ILE A 90 -10.39 24.67 -4.06
CA ILE A 90 -11.65 23.93 -4.19
C ILE A 90 -12.57 24.26 -3.02
N THR A 91 -13.85 24.50 -3.33
CA THR A 91 -14.92 24.62 -2.34
C THR A 91 -16.02 23.62 -2.63
N TYR A 92 -16.72 23.18 -1.61
CA TYR A 92 -17.85 22.26 -1.71
C TYR A 92 -19.10 22.91 -1.16
N SER A 93 -20.27 22.53 -1.70
CA SER A 93 -21.57 22.87 -1.15
C SER A 93 -22.36 21.59 -0.93
N LEU A 94 -23.21 21.58 0.09
CA LEU A 94 -24.15 20.49 0.30
C LEU A 94 -25.36 20.71 -0.61
N LEU A 95 -25.80 19.66 -1.31
CA LEU A 95 -27.06 19.68 -2.05
C LEU A 95 -28.20 19.26 -1.11
N ILE A 96 -29.09 20.21 -0.79
CA ILE A 96 -30.30 19.96 -0.01
C ILE A 96 -31.48 20.24 -0.94
N ASN A 97 -32.29 19.23 -1.21
CA ASN A 97 -33.43 19.32 -2.16
C ASN A 97 -33.03 19.89 -3.53
N MET A 98 -31.87 19.49 -4.06
CA MET A 98 -31.27 19.94 -5.32
C MET A 98 -30.77 21.39 -5.33
N GLU A 99 -30.77 22.10 -4.22
CA GLU A 99 -30.20 23.43 -4.07
C GLU A 99 -28.86 23.39 -3.31
N PRO A 100 -27.81 24.10 -3.77
CA PRO A 100 -26.54 24.18 -3.09
C PRO A 100 -26.68 25.00 -1.80
N PHE A 101 -26.28 24.44 -0.66
CA PHE A 101 -26.34 25.10 0.64
C PHE A 101 -24.97 25.08 1.32
N GLY A 102 -24.57 26.24 1.81
CA GLY A 102 -23.31 26.42 2.53
C GLY A 102 -22.05 26.35 1.66
N GLU A 103 -20.94 26.75 2.22
CA GLU A 103 -19.61 26.66 1.61
C GLU A 103 -18.68 25.92 2.56
N ILE A 104 -18.07 24.83 2.09
CA ILE A 104 -17.10 24.03 2.84
C ILE A 104 -15.74 24.16 2.15
N LYS A 105 -14.73 24.68 2.87
CA LYS A 105 -13.34 24.76 2.42
C LYS A 105 -12.55 23.63 3.06
N PRO A 106 -12.04 22.65 2.30
CA PRO A 106 -11.17 21.62 2.85
C PRO A 106 -9.85 22.23 3.29
N SER A 107 -9.23 21.64 4.33
CA SER A 107 -7.88 21.99 4.77
C SER A 107 -6.84 20.93 4.40
N ARG A 108 -7.29 19.78 3.89
CA ARG A 108 -6.49 18.63 3.45
C ARG A 108 -7.26 17.77 2.45
N GLY A 109 -6.61 16.76 1.94
CA GLY A 109 -7.21 15.81 1.01
C GLY A 109 -7.03 16.19 -0.46
N ILE A 110 -7.08 15.17 -1.29
CA ILE A 110 -7.10 15.27 -2.75
C ILE A 110 -8.38 14.60 -3.21
N HIS A 111 -9.19 15.31 -3.97
CA HIS A 111 -10.55 14.86 -4.31
C HIS A 111 -10.54 13.54 -5.10
N GLN A 112 -11.18 12.50 -4.55
CA GLN A 112 -11.33 11.21 -5.24
C GLN A 112 -12.20 11.41 -6.49
N GLY A 113 -11.77 10.88 -7.64
CA GLY A 113 -12.44 11.04 -8.94
C GLY A 113 -11.87 12.16 -9.82
N ASN A 114 -11.06 13.06 -9.30
CA ASN A 114 -10.33 14.02 -10.12
C ASN A 114 -9.12 13.30 -10.80
N PRO A 115 -8.94 13.44 -12.13
CA PRO A 115 -7.82 12.79 -12.83
C PRO A 115 -6.43 13.16 -12.32
N LEU A 116 -6.26 14.36 -11.73
CA LEU A 116 -5.00 14.80 -11.13
C LEU A 116 -4.72 14.06 -9.82
N SER A 117 -5.75 13.79 -9.04
CA SER A 117 -5.63 13.23 -7.68
C SER A 117 -4.97 11.87 -7.66
N SER A 118 -5.24 11.00 -8.63
CA SER A 118 -4.58 9.69 -8.74
C SER A 118 -3.06 9.83 -8.87
N TYR A 119 -2.59 10.81 -9.63
CA TYR A 119 -1.16 11.06 -9.79
C TYR A 119 -0.53 11.69 -8.55
N LEU A 120 -1.24 12.60 -7.88
CA LEU A 120 -0.77 13.19 -6.62
C LEU A 120 -0.70 12.14 -5.52
N PHE A 121 -1.65 11.21 -5.49
CA PHE A 121 -1.64 10.09 -4.57
C PHE A 121 -0.41 9.19 -4.77
N LEU A 122 -0.03 8.89 -6.02
CA LEU A 122 1.20 8.16 -6.31
C LEU A 122 2.45 8.86 -5.77
N LEU A 123 2.51 10.20 -5.86
CA LEU A 123 3.61 10.96 -5.28
C LEU A 123 3.67 10.82 -3.75
N CYS A 124 2.50 10.83 -3.08
CA CYS A 124 2.44 10.61 -1.63
C CYS A 124 2.95 9.21 -1.26
N LEU A 125 2.55 8.18 -1.99
CA LEU A 125 3.01 6.80 -1.77
C LEU A 125 4.52 6.62 -2.00
N GLU A 126 5.13 7.46 -2.85
CA GLU A 126 6.58 7.45 -3.04
C GLU A 126 7.33 7.82 -1.74
N GLY A 127 6.72 8.64 -0.87
CA GLY A 127 7.23 8.88 0.47
C GLY A 127 7.31 7.60 1.31
N LEU A 128 6.25 6.80 1.33
CA LEU A 128 6.23 5.50 2.02
C LEU A 128 7.23 4.53 1.39
N HIS A 129 7.28 4.47 0.05
CA HIS A 129 8.27 3.68 -0.68
C HIS A 129 9.69 3.96 -0.18
N ARG A 130 10.09 5.24 -0.14
CA ARG A 130 11.43 5.64 0.28
C ARG A 130 11.77 5.23 1.70
N MET A 131 10.81 5.29 2.62
CA MET A 131 11.01 4.85 4.01
C MET A 131 11.22 3.33 4.08
N ILE A 132 10.42 2.53 3.37
CA ILE A 132 10.55 1.07 3.31
C ILE A 132 11.85 0.69 2.63
N GLN A 133 12.20 1.30 1.50
CA GLN A 133 13.42 1.03 0.76
C GLN A 133 14.67 1.31 1.61
N LYS A 134 14.69 2.44 2.32
CA LYS A 134 15.79 2.77 3.24
C LYS A 134 15.98 1.70 4.31
N ALA A 135 14.89 1.20 4.91
CA ALA A 135 14.96 0.12 5.90
C ALA A 135 15.38 -1.23 5.30
N ALA A 136 15.03 -1.48 4.03
CA ALA A 136 15.49 -2.67 3.32
C ALA A 136 16.99 -2.58 2.98
N ASP A 137 17.47 -1.43 2.54
CA ASP A 137 18.87 -1.18 2.20
C ASP A 137 19.79 -1.25 3.44
N SER A 138 19.31 -0.73 4.60
CA SER A 138 20.04 -0.87 5.87
C SER A 138 19.98 -2.29 6.47
N GLY A 139 19.13 -3.18 5.93
CA GLY A 139 18.93 -4.53 6.43
C GLY A 139 18.03 -4.64 7.66
N ASP A 140 17.39 -3.53 8.06
CA ASP A 140 16.41 -3.49 9.17
C ASP A 140 15.16 -4.31 8.84
N ILE A 141 14.77 -4.33 7.56
CA ILE A 141 13.70 -5.18 7.03
C ILE A 141 14.28 -6.08 5.95
N ARG A 142 13.97 -7.37 6.00
CA ARG A 142 14.40 -8.32 4.97
C ARG A 142 13.19 -8.91 4.25
N GLY A 143 13.03 -8.54 2.97
CA GLY A 143 11.98 -9.06 2.10
C GLY A 143 12.09 -10.55 1.81
N VAL A 144 11.07 -11.07 1.12
CA VAL A 144 10.99 -12.47 0.67
C VAL A 144 11.74 -12.63 -0.65
N SER A 145 12.56 -13.67 -0.76
CA SER A 145 13.18 -14.10 -2.02
C SER A 145 12.64 -15.49 -2.38
N ILE A 146 12.05 -15.60 -3.56
CA ILE A 146 11.43 -16.85 -4.05
C ILE A 146 12.49 -17.86 -4.49
N CYS A 147 13.63 -17.40 -4.96
CA CYS A 147 14.73 -18.23 -5.42
C CYS A 147 16.05 -17.86 -4.78
N ARG A 148 16.97 -18.81 -4.76
CA ARG A 148 18.31 -18.60 -4.20
C ARG A 148 19.04 -17.48 -4.97
N ASN A 149 19.52 -16.46 -4.25
CA ASN A 149 20.16 -15.25 -4.81
C ASN A 149 19.25 -14.40 -5.72
N GLY A 150 17.93 -14.62 -5.68
CA GLY A 150 16.96 -13.79 -6.40
C GLY A 150 16.71 -12.44 -5.72
N PRO A 151 15.97 -11.55 -6.38
CA PRO A 151 15.57 -10.28 -5.80
C PRO A 151 14.73 -10.50 -4.55
N LYS A 152 14.89 -9.60 -3.58
CA LYS A 152 14.10 -9.60 -2.35
C LYS A 152 12.92 -8.67 -2.52
N LEU A 153 11.74 -9.23 -2.50
CA LEU A 153 10.51 -8.48 -2.53
C LEU A 153 10.16 -8.02 -1.11
N THR A 154 10.11 -6.71 -0.90
CA THR A 154 9.75 -6.10 0.39
C THR A 154 8.34 -5.52 0.36
N TYR A 155 7.87 -5.04 -0.79
CA TYR A 155 6.53 -4.46 -0.95
C TYR A 155 6.07 -4.49 -2.40
N LEU A 156 4.74 -4.42 -2.56
CA LEU A 156 4.03 -4.20 -3.82
C LEU A 156 2.92 -3.18 -3.58
N PHE A 157 2.81 -2.19 -4.46
CA PHE A 157 1.79 -1.16 -4.41
C PHE A 157 0.89 -1.21 -5.64
N LEU A 158 -0.41 -1.10 -5.41
CA LEU A 158 -1.40 -0.81 -6.43
C LEU A 158 -2.40 0.21 -5.90
N ALA A 159 -2.15 1.48 -6.15
CA ALA A 159 -2.86 2.59 -5.54
C ALA A 159 -2.87 2.44 -4.00
N ASP A 160 -4.05 2.39 -3.38
CA ASP A 160 -4.26 2.22 -1.94
C ASP A 160 -4.09 0.77 -1.44
N ASP A 161 -4.15 -0.23 -2.33
CA ASP A 161 -3.85 -1.61 -1.98
C ASP A 161 -2.33 -1.83 -1.92
N SER A 162 -1.83 -2.18 -0.75
CA SER A 162 -0.39 -2.37 -0.51
C SER A 162 -0.13 -3.70 0.17
N LEU A 163 0.92 -4.39 -0.26
CA LEU A 163 1.45 -5.59 0.39
C LEU A 163 2.88 -5.33 0.84
N LEU A 164 3.17 -5.56 2.12
CA LEU A 164 4.51 -5.57 2.69
C LEU A 164 4.93 -7.01 2.98
N PHE A 165 6.17 -7.33 2.66
CA PHE A 165 6.75 -8.65 2.90
C PHE A 165 8.03 -8.52 3.72
N CYS A 166 8.13 -9.27 4.82
CA CYS A 166 9.35 -9.31 5.61
C CYS A 166 9.46 -10.63 6.39
N ARG A 167 10.54 -10.79 7.14
CA ARG A 167 10.66 -11.93 8.06
C ARG A 167 9.65 -11.78 9.19
N SER A 168 9.14 -12.92 9.66
CA SER A 168 8.29 -12.97 10.85
C SER A 168 9.14 -12.93 12.13
N THR A 169 9.76 -11.78 12.37
CA THR A 169 10.53 -11.48 13.60
C THR A 169 9.97 -10.25 14.28
N ILE A 170 10.12 -10.16 15.60
CA ILE A 170 9.71 -8.97 16.36
C ILE A 170 10.42 -7.72 15.85
N HIS A 171 11.72 -7.84 15.52
CA HIS A 171 12.51 -6.74 14.99
C HIS A 171 11.95 -6.18 13.68
N ASP A 172 11.75 -7.05 12.66
CA ASP A 172 11.20 -6.59 11.36
C ASP A 172 9.78 -6.01 11.54
N CYS A 173 8.95 -6.65 12.41
CA CYS A 173 7.61 -6.17 12.72
C CYS A 173 7.62 -4.77 13.35
N GLN A 174 8.46 -4.54 14.36
CA GLN A 174 8.58 -3.24 15.02
C GLN A 174 9.03 -2.16 14.03
N LYS A 175 10.02 -2.47 13.18
CA LYS A 175 10.48 -1.54 12.13
C LYS A 175 9.39 -1.19 11.13
N VAL A 176 8.59 -2.16 10.72
CA VAL A 176 7.41 -1.89 9.86
C VAL A 176 6.45 -0.95 10.58
N MET A 177 6.15 -1.19 11.86
CA MET A 177 5.26 -0.32 12.65
C MET A 177 5.81 1.09 12.80
N ASP A 178 7.11 1.25 13.06
CA ASP A 178 7.77 2.55 13.17
C ASP A 178 7.68 3.34 11.87
N ILE A 179 7.88 2.67 10.73
CA ILE A 179 7.74 3.29 9.40
C ILE A 179 6.29 3.73 9.16
N LEU A 180 5.33 2.83 9.40
CA LEU A 180 3.91 3.13 9.18
C LEU A 180 3.42 4.25 10.09
N SER A 181 3.79 4.25 11.37
CA SER A 181 3.45 5.31 12.32
C SER A 181 4.06 6.66 11.93
N SER A 182 5.33 6.65 11.49
CA SER A 182 6.00 7.86 11.01
C SER A 182 5.32 8.39 9.74
N TYR A 183 4.96 7.50 8.82
CA TYR A 183 4.24 7.88 7.60
C TYR A 183 2.85 8.45 7.91
N GLU A 184 2.07 7.81 8.79
CA GLU A 184 0.77 8.29 9.25
C GLU A 184 0.85 9.70 9.87
N ALA A 185 1.90 9.95 10.66
CA ALA A 185 2.09 11.22 11.34
C ALA A 185 2.34 12.39 10.39
N VAL A 186 3.07 12.16 9.28
CA VAL A 186 3.43 13.22 8.34
C VAL A 186 2.49 13.33 7.16
N SER A 187 1.94 12.20 6.68
CA SER A 187 1.05 12.17 5.51
C SER A 187 -0.42 12.48 5.85
N GLY A 188 -0.80 12.33 7.12
CA GLY A 188 -2.20 12.36 7.58
C GLY A 188 -3.00 11.11 7.24
N GLN A 189 -2.49 10.25 6.36
CA GLN A 189 -3.15 8.99 6.01
C GLN A 189 -3.18 8.05 7.22
N LYS A 190 -4.23 7.25 7.37
CA LYS A 190 -4.41 6.34 8.51
C LYS A 190 -4.63 4.91 8.04
N LEU A 191 -3.91 3.99 8.64
CA LEU A 191 -4.13 2.57 8.44
C LEU A 191 -5.48 2.12 9.00
N ASN A 192 -6.22 1.38 8.20
CA ASN A 192 -7.43 0.70 8.64
C ASN A 192 -7.08 -0.67 9.22
N ARG A 193 -6.79 -0.72 10.51
CA ARG A 193 -6.40 -1.96 11.19
C ARG A 193 -7.43 -3.08 11.07
N ASN A 194 -8.72 -2.74 11.02
CA ASN A 194 -9.82 -3.72 10.88
C ASN A 194 -9.85 -4.39 9.50
N LYS A 195 -9.36 -3.70 8.46
CA LYS A 195 -9.26 -4.24 7.10
C LYS A 195 -7.87 -4.77 6.76
N THR A 196 -6.87 -4.45 7.58
CA THR A 196 -5.51 -4.99 7.45
C THR A 196 -5.55 -6.51 7.58
N ALA A 197 -4.86 -7.23 6.70
CA ALA A 197 -4.76 -8.68 6.74
C ALA A 197 -3.30 -9.10 6.88
N LEU A 198 -3.07 -10.15 7.67
CA LEU A 198 -1.75 -10.69 7.96
C LEU A 198 -1.67 -12.14 7.53
N PHE A 199 -0.58 -12.50 6.86
CA PHE A 199 -0.26 -13.84 6.40
C PHE A 199 1.09 -14.27 6.95
N PHE A 200 1.20 -15.52 7.36
CA PHE A 200 2.46 -16.11 7.81
C PHE A 200 2.85 -17.31 6.97
N SER A 201 4.15 -17.52 6.78
CA SER A 201 4.66 -18.79 6.27
C SER A 201 4.48 -19.90 7.31
N LYS A 202 4.44 -21.14 6.85
CA LYS A 202 4.31 -22.32 7.75
C LYS A 202 5.45 -22.46 8.75
N SER A 203 6.64 -21.95 8.42
CA SER A 203 7.82 -21.95 9.29
C SER A 203 7.74 -20.95 10.45
N THR A 204 6.69 -20.09 10.51
CA THR A 204 6.53 -19.13 11.61
C THR A 204 5.89 -19.81 12.82
N PRO A 205 6.58 -19.88 13.99
CA PRO A 205 6.01 -20.46 15.20
C PRO A 205 4.75 -19.74 15.68
N GLY A 206 3.79 -20.47 16.26
CA GLY A 206 2.52 -19.91 16.71
C GLY A 206 2.67 -18.80 17.76
N ASP A 207 3.66 -18.92 18.66
CA ASP A 207 3.95 -17.88 19.65
C ASP A 207 4.44 -16.59 18.99
N MET A 208 5.28 -16.71 17.97
CA MET A 208 5.74 -15.57 17.20
C MET A 208 4.58 -14.89 16.43
N GLN A 209 3.66 -15.69 15.87
CA GLN A 209 2.46 -15.15 15.21
C GLN A 209 1.63 -14.32 16.18
N ARG A 210 1.38 -14.83 17.40
CA ARG A 210 0.61 -14.11 18.43
C ARG A 210 1.24 -12.79 18.83
N GLN A 211 2.55 -12.77 19.09
CA GLN A 211 3.29 -11.56 19.44
C GLN A 211 3.24 -10.51 18.32
N ILE A 212 3.44 -10.93 17.06
CA ILE A 212 3.37 -10.04 15.91
C ILE A 212 1.95 -9.48 15.74
N MET A 213 0.92 -10.30 15.89
CA MET A 213 -0.47 -9.84 15.84
C MET A 213 -0.78 -8.79 16.91
N GLU A 214 -0.28 -8.98 18.12
CA GLU A 214 -0.42 -8.02 19.22
C GLU A 214 0.25 -6.69 18.90
N ILE A 215 1.50 -6.71 18.41
CA ILE A 215 2.24 -5.49 18.00
C ILE A 215 1.49 -4.73 16.90
N LEU A 216 0.97 -5.45 15.89
CA LEU A 216 0.26 -4.86 14.76
C LEU A 216 -1.19 -4.45 15.10
N GLY A 217 -1.71 -4.88 16.25
CA GLY A 217 -3.11 -4.67 16.65
C GLY A 217 -4.10 -5.37 15.71
N VAL A 218 -3.72 -6.53 15.16
CA VAL A 218 -4.56 -7.35 14.26
C VAL A 218 -5.13 -8.52 15.06
N THR A 219 -6.46 -8.60 15.17
CA THR A 219 -7.13 -9.61 15.99
C THR A 219 -7.39 -10.93 15.27
N GLU A 220 -7.41 -10.94 13.96
CA GLU A 220 -7.72 -12.13 13.16
C GLU A 220 -6.75 -12.36 12.01
N LEU A 221 -6.36 -13.62 11.81
CA LEU A 221 -5.62 -14.05 10.63
C LEU A 221 -6.61 -14.27 9.47
N LYS A 222 -6.61 -13.38 8.49
CA LYS A 222 -7.45 -13.53 7.30
C LYS A 222 -6.75 -14.38 6.24
N GLN A 223 -6.70 -15.71 6.46
CA GLN A 223 -6.05 -16.66 5.54
C GLN A 223 -6.54 -16.63 4.09
N TYR A 224 -7.74 -16.09 3.86
CA TYR A 224 -8.39 -16.00 2.55
C TYR A 224 -8.67 -14.55 2.13
N ALA A 225 -7.90 -13.58 2.62
CA ALA A 225 -8.07 -12.20 2.20
C ALA A 225 -7.88 -12.10 0.67
N LYS A 226 -8.75 -11.33 0.04
CA LYS A 226 -8.62 -11.03 -1.39
C LYS A 226 -7.60 -9.92 -1.58
N TYR A 227 -6.71 -10.11 -2.55
CA TYR A 227 -5.85 -9.05 -3.06
C TYR A 227 -6.33 -8.71 -4.48
N LEU A 228 -6.69 -7.46 -4.70
CA LEU A 228 -7.21 -6.96 -5.98
C LEU A 228 -8.39 -7.78 -6.53
N GLY A 229 -9.30 -8.19 -5.64
CA GLY A 229 -10.48 -8.98 -6.01
C GLY A 229 -10.23 -10.48 -6.18
N LEU A 230 -8.98 -10.93 -6.23
CA LEU A 230 -8.60 -12.34 -6.30
C LEU A 230 -8.21 -12.88 -4.92
N LEU A 231 -8.45 -14.17 -4.68
CA LEU A 231 -7.98 -14.83 -3.48
C LEU A 231 -6.45 -14.80 -3.44
N ALA A 232 -5.88 -14.22 -2.40
CA ALA A 232 -4.44 -14.16 -2.19
C ALA A 232 -3.82 -15.56 -2.05
N MET A 233 -4.61 -16.55 -1.62
CA MET A 233 -4.21 -17.95 -1.55
C MET A 233 -5.29 -18.86 -2.15
N VAL A 234 -4.92 -19.70 -3.11
CA VAL A 234 -5.79 -20.73 -3.68
C VAL A 234 -5.57 -22.04 -2.91
N GLY A 235 -6.65 -22.62 -2.40
CA GLY A 235 -6.63 -23.93 -1.73
C GLY A 235 -6.44 -25.10 -2.70
N ARG A 236 -6.45 -26.36 -2.19
CA ARG A 236 -6.39 -27.58 -3.04
C ARG A 236 -7.57 -27.66 -4.00
N ASN A 237 -8.75 -27.22 -3.62
CA ASN A 237 -9.92 -27.15 -4.48
C ASN A 237 -9.95 -25.82 -5.26
N LYS A 238 -9.24 -25.79 -6.39
CA LYS A 238 -9.15 -24.62 -7.27
C LYS A 238 -10.52 -24.19 -7.82
N ARG A 239 -11.42 -25.14 -8.13
CA ARG A 239 -12.76 -24.82 -8.66
C ARG A 239 -13.58 -24.02 -7.66
N ALA A 240 -13.70 -24.48 -6.41
CA ALA A 240 -14.43 -23.76 -5.36
C ALA A 240 -13.83 -22.36 -5.08
N SER A 241 -12.51 -22.20 -5.24
CA SER A 241 -11.84 -20.91 -5.05
C SER A 241 -12.24 -19.87 -6.11
N PHE A 242 -12.65 -20.29 -7.31
CA PHE A 242 -13.02 -19.41 -8.43
C PHE A 242 -14.51 -19.40 -8.78
N ASP A 243 -15.35 -20.20 -8.10
CA ASP A 243 -16.79 -20.28 -8.39
C ASP A 243 -17.50 -18.91 -8.24
N HIS A 244 -17.02 -18.05 -7.35
CA HIS A 244 -17.55 -16.70 -7.20
C HIS A 244 -17.33 -15.79 -8.43
N LEU A 245 -16.35 -16.11 -9.29
CA LEU A 245 -16.13 -15.38 -10.55
C LEU A 245 -17.16 -15.78 -11.61
N LYS A 246 -17.57 -17.06 -11.64
CA LYS A 246 -18.62 -17.55 -12.55
C LYS A 246 -19.99 -16.94 -12.27
N GLN A 247 -20.26 -16.56 -11.01
CA GLN A 247 -21.53 -15.95 -10.61
C GLN A 247 -21.61 -14.46 -10.97
N LYS A 248 -20.50 -13.85 -11.40
CA LYS A 248 -20.43 -12.43 -11.79
C LYS A 248 -20.45 -12.19 -13.29
N ILE A 249 -20.40 -13.27 -14.09
CA ILE A 249 -20.52 -13.27 -15.55
C ILE A 249 -21.95 -13.71 -15.92
#